data_1062600aee2ed022690b9c1b36af2f94
#
_entry.id   1062600aee2ed022690b9c1b36af2f94
#
_cell.length_a   1.000
_cell.length_b   1.000
_cell.length_c   1.000
_cell.angle_alpha   90.00
_cell.angle_beta   90.00
_cell.angle_gamma   90.00
#
_symmetry.space_group_name_H-M   'P 1'
#
loop_
_entity.id
_entity.type
_entity.pdbx_description
1 polymer ?
#
loop_
_entity_poly.entity_id
_entity_poly.type
_entity_poly.pdbx_seq_one_letter_code
_entity_poly.pdbx_strand_id
1 'polypeptide(L)'
;MNDHAYRPIIRSQADLETVWRHLMQPLGFATGSVWMLRLEADGRAVPRLMEIADAELAADPREEPEPFAALLADLDSVEPGGSYAFLRSRPGRDGIRPEDRAWAGFLYAAGRLAGVRLEVVHLATDADVVPLPLDEVGLPRSA
;
A
#
# COMPACT_ATOMS: atom_id res chain seq x y z
N MET A 1 -12.32 -29.19 -2.63
CA MET A 1 -11.41 -28.23 -2.06
C MET A 1 -11.31 -27.03 -2.96
N ASN A 2 -11.30 -25.90 -2.38
CA ASN A 2 -11.25 -24.68 -3.15
C ASN A 2 -9.83 -24.20 -3.29
N ASP A 3 -9.31 -24.26 -4.49
CA ASP A 3 -7.96 -23.80 -4.75
C ASP A 3 -7.92 -22.37 -5.27
N HIS A 4 -9.06 -21.73 -5.29
CA HIS A 4 -9.14 -20.42 -5.89
C HIS A 4 -8.59 -19.38 -4.94
N ALA A 5 -7.45 -18.86 -5.27
CA ALA A 5 -6.96 -17.69 -4.58
C ALA A 5 -7.89 -16.52 -4.85
N TYR A 6 -7.99 -15.62 -3.89
CA TYR A 6 -8.80 -14.42 -4.06
C TYR A 6 -8.10 -13.51 -5.07
N ARG A 7 -8.66 -13.42 -6.26
CA ARG A 7 -8.07 -12.63 -7.34
C ARG A 7 -9.10 -11.68 -7.93
N PRO A 8 -9.50 -10.66 -7.19
CA PRO A 8 -10.45 -9.68 -7.70
C PRO A 8 -9.85 -8.86 -8.83
N ILE A 9 -10.74 -8.31 -9.66
CA ILE A 9 -10.34 -7.36 -10.69
C ILE A 9 -10.60 -5.96 -10.14
N ILE A 10 -9.57 -5.14 -10.12
CA ILE A 10 -9.61 -3.80 -9.55
C ILE A 10 -9.55 -2.80 -10.69
N ARG A 11 -10.64 -2.05 -10.89
CA ARG A 11 -10.75 -1.06 -11.96
C ARG A 11 -10.95 0.34 -11.44
N SER A 12 -11.12 0.50 -10.14
CA SER A 12 -11.37 1.81 -9.52
C SER A 12 -10.82 1.81 -8.11
N GLN A 13 -10.70 3.01 -7.53
CA GLN A 13 -10.32 3.14 -6.14
C GLN A 13 -11.34 2.44 -5.23
N ALA A 14 -12.62 2.52 -5.57
CA ALA A 14 -13.65 1.85 -4.77
C ALA A 14 -13.48 0.33 -4.79
N ASP A 15 -13.12 -0.23 -5.93
CA ASP A 15 -12.82 -1.67 -6.02
C ASP A 15 -11.65 -2.03 -5.12
N LEU A 16 -10.61 -1.22 -5.13
CA LEU A 16 -9.43 -1.47 -4.31
C LEU A 16 -9.77 -1.38 -2.83
N GLU A 17 -10.56 -0.40 -2.43
CA GLU A 17 -10.97 -0.30 -1.03
C GLU A 17 -11.76 -1.53 -0.60
N THR A 18 -12.64 -2.04 -1.44
CA THR A 18 -13.40 -3.25 -1.16
C THR A 18 -12.46 -4.43 -0.93
N VAL A 19 -11.45 -4.56 -1.77
CA VAL A 19 -10.46 -5.63 -1.63
C VAL A 19 -9.70 -5.50 -0.31
N TRP A 20 -9.25 -4.29 0.02
CA TRP A 20 -8.54 -4.08 1.27
C TRP A 20 -9.42 -4.40 2.49
N ARG A 21 -10.70 -4.00 2.46
CA ARG A 21 -11.62 -4.33 3.54
C ARG A 21 -11.77 -5.84 3.71
N HIS A 22 -11.81 -6.56 2.60
CA HIS A 22 -11.90 -8.01 2.64
C HIS A 22 -10.64 -8.64 3.23
N LEU A 23 -9.47 -8.19 2.77
CA LEU A 23 -8.20 -8.78 3.18
C LEU A 23 -7.83 -8.45 4.61
N MET A 24 -8.26 -7.30 5.13
CA MET A 24 -7.90 -6.84 6.47
C MET A 24 -8.88 -7.27 7.54
N GLN A 25 -9.92 -8.00 7.20
CA GLN A 25 -10.90 -8.48 8.19
C GLN A 25 -10.36 -9.66 8.99
N PRO A 26 -10.68 -9.72 10.29
CA PRO A 26 -11.32 -8.68 11.09
C PRO A 26 -10.33 -7.56 11.42
N LEU A 27 -10.84 -6.34 11.54
CA LEU A 27 -10.00 -5.22 11.94
C LEU A 27 -9.54 -5.42 13.38
N GLY A 28 -8.34 -4.87 13.66
CA GLY A 28 -7.73 -5.00 14.96
C GLY A 28 -6.27 -5.36 14.77
N PHE A 29 -5.37 -4.43 15.10
CA PHE A 29 -3.96 -4.61 14.82
C PHE A 29 -3.15 -4.42 16.08
N ALA A 30 -2.20 -5.33 16.32
CA ALA A 30 -1.34 -5.24 17.50
C ALA A 30 -0.18 -4.28 17.26
N THR A 31 0.28 -4.18 16.02
CA THR A 31 1.44 -3.35 15.67
C THR A 31 1.20 -2.71 14.32
N GLY A 32 2.10 -1.81 13.93
CA GLY A 32 2.05 -1.21 12.60
C GLY A 32 2.69 -2.08 11.55
N SER A 33 2.14 -2.03 10.35
CA SER A 33 2.67 -2.77 9.19
C SER A 33 2.35 -2.02 7.92
N VAL A 34 3.07 -2.34 6.87
CA VAL A 34 2.75 -1.93 5.51
C VAL A 34 2.48 -3.20 4.71
N TRP A 35 1.39 -3.20 3.98
CA TRP A 35 0.97 -4.34 3.16
C TRP A 35 1.08 -3.97 1.69
N MET A 36 1.52 -4.91 0.88
CA MET A 36 1.65 -4.71 -0.55
C MET A 36 0.86 -5.76 -1.30
N LEU A 37 0.08 -5.31 -2.27
CA LEU A 37 -0.67 -6.17 -3.17
C LEU A 37 -0.28 -5.78 -4.59
N ARG A 38 0.12 -6.75 -5.39
CA ARG A 38 0.47 -6.48 -6.77
C ARG A 38 -0.74 -6.71 -7.68
N LEU A 39 -0.93 -5.82 -8.65
CA LEU A 39 -1.96 -5.96 -9.66
C LEU A 39 -1.31 -6.19 -11.01
N GLU A 40 -1.87 -7.12 -11.79
CA GLU A 40 -1.44 -7.32 -13.17
C GLU A 40 -1.95 -6.17 -14.05
N ALA A 41 -1.43 -6.11 -15.27
CA ALA A 41 -1.76 -5.00 -16.17
C ALA A 41 -3.26 -4.88 -16.43
N ASP A 42 -4.01 -5.98 -16.34
CA ASP A 42 -5.45 -5.99 -16.55
C ASP A 42 -6.25 -5.63 -15.30
N GLY A 43 -5.57 -5.31 -14.20
CA GLY A 43 -6.21 -4.98 -12.94
C GLY A 43 -6.48 -6.16 -12.03
N ARG A 44 -6.12 -7.35 -12.43
CA ARG A 44 -6.34 -8.55 -11.64
C ARG A 44 -5.31 -8.64 -10.53
N ALA A 45 -5.78 -8.82 -9.29
CA ALA A 45 -4.89 -8.92 -8.15
C ALA A 45 -4.10 -10.23 -8.21
N VAL A 46 -2.80 -10.14 -7.97
CA VAL A 46 -1.96 -11.32 -7.83
C VAL A 46 -2.27 -11.93 -6.44
N PRO A 47 -2.51 -13.24 -6.35
CA PRO A 47 -2.92 -13.85 -5.08
C PRO A 47 -1.73 -14.01 -4.13
N ARG A 48 -1.06 -12.92 -3.82
CA ARG A 48 0.11 -12.92 -2.95
C ARG A 48 0.16 -11.58 -2.23
N LEU A 49 -0.30 -11.56 -0.99
CA LEU A 49 -0.28 -10.38 -0.15
C LEU A 49 0.98 -10.42 0.69
N MET A 50 1.74 -9.34 0.68
CA MET A 50 2.99 -9.24 1.42
C MET A 50 2.82 -8.25 2.57
N GLU A 51 3.20 -8.66 3.77
CA GLU A 51 3.20 -7.80 4.95
C GLU A 51 4.63 -7.47 5.34
N ILE A 52 4.90 -6.20 5.61
CA ILE A 52 6.17 -5.75 6.14
C ILE A 52 5.88 -5.08 7.48
N ALA A 53 6.22 -5.75 8.57
CA ALA A 53 6.01 -5.19 9.90
C ALA A 53 6.97 -4.02 10.15
N ASP A 54 6.55 -3.08 11.01
CA ASP A 54 7.39 -1.92 11.32
C ASP A 54 8.79 -2.31 11.76
N ALA A 55 8.90 -3.40 12.52
CA ALA A 55 10.19 -3.86 13.00
C ALA A 55 11.11 -4.33 11.86
N GLU A 56 10.52 -4.74 10.73
CA GLU A 56 11.27 -5.22 9.57
C GLU A 56 11.55 -4.10 8.59
N LEU A 57 10.78 -3.03 8.66
CA LEU A 57 11.02 -1.86 7.86
C LEU A 57 12.10 -1.07 8.55
N ALA A 58 13.31 -1.36 8.28
CA ALA A 58 14.41 -0.59 8.84
C ALA A 58 14.38 0.87 8.33
N ALA A 59 13.21 1.35 7.96
CA ALA A 59 13.02 2.65 7.35
C ALA A 59 12.02 3.47 8.16
N ASP A 60 12.39 4.70 8.41
CA ASP A 60 11.50 5.72 8.93
C ASP A 60 10.82 6.35 7.72
N PRO A 61 9.49 6.60 7.74
CA PRO A 61 8.82 7.24 6.60
C PRO A 61 9.31 8.66 6.33
N ARG A 62 10.11 9.23 7.25
CA ARG A 62 10.70 10.55 7.05
C ARG A 62 12.07 10.48 6.40
N GLU A 63 12.61 9.28 6.21
CA GLU A 63 13.91 9.10 5.60
C GLU A 63 13.81 9.00 4.09
N GLU A 64 14.95 8.80 3.46
CA GLU A 64 15.05 8.74 2.01
C GLU A 64 14.31 7.51 1.46
N PRO A 65 13.48 7.67 0.43
CA PRO A 65 12.76 6.54 -0.15
C PRO A 65 13.59 5.69 -1.12
N GLU A 66 14.82 6.08 -1.44
CA GLU A 66 15.63 5.41 -2.45
C GLU A 66 15.84 3.92 -2.22
N PRO A 67 16.19 3.46 -1.00
CA PRO A 67 16.37 2.02 -0.80
C PRO A 67 15.10 1.23 -1.07
N PHE A 68 13.95 1.76 -0.65
CA PHE A 68 12.68 1.08 -0.90
C PHE A 68 12.31 1.14 -2.38
N ALA A 69 12.62 2.25 -3.04
CA ALA A 69 12.41 2.38 -4.48
C ALA A 69 13.24 1.36 -5.25
N ALA A 70 14.48 1.11 -4.83
CA ALA A 70 15.32 0.09 -5.46
C ALA A 70 14.68 -1.29 -5.34
N LEU A 71 14.13 -1.61 -4.17
CA LEU A 71 13.44 -2.87 -3.96
C LEU A 71 12.23 -3.00 -4.90
N LEU A 72 11.43 -1.94 -5.01
CA LEU A 72 10.29 -1.96 -5.91
C LEU A 72 10.70 -2.13 -7.36
N ALA A 73 11.77 -1.47 -7.78
CA ALA A 73 12.27 -1.58 -9.15
C ALA A 73 12.73 -3.02 -9.42
N ASP A 74 13.39 -3.65 -8.45
CA ASP A 74 13.80 -5.04 -8.59
C ASP A 74 12.60 -5.98 -8.73
N LEU A 75 11.59 -5.77 -7.91
CA LEU A 75 10.36 -6.57 -7.99
C LEU A 75 9.69 -6.39 -9.34
N ASP A 76 9.62 -5.16 -9.83
CA ASP A 76 8.95 -4.87 -11.10
C ASP A 76 9.73 -5.44 -12.27
N SER A 77 11.05 -5.55 -12.17
CA SER A 77 11.87 -6.09 -13.26
C SER A 77 11.58 -7.57 -13.50
N VAL A 78 11.10 -8.29 -12.50
CA VAL A 78 10.76 -9.70 -12.63
C VAL A 78 9.45 -9.86 -13.43
N GLU A 79 8.47 -9.03 -13.14
CA GLU A 79 7.18 -9.05 -13.85
C GLU A 79 6.70 -7.63 -14.11
N PRO A 80 7.18 -7.00 -15.19
CA PRO A 80 6.83 -5.60 -15.46
C PRO A 80 5.39 -5.47 -15.96
N GLY A 81 4.89 -4.24 -15.93
CA GLY A 81 3.62 -3.88 -16.58
C GLY A 81 2.42 -3.85 -15.65
N GLY A 82 2.59 -4.17 -14.38
CA GLY A 82 1.49 -4.09 -13.43
C GLY A 82 1.56 -2.83 -12.57
N SER A 83 0.79 -2.84 -11.48
CA SER A 83 0.83 -1.76 -10.50
C SER A 83 0.92 -2.36 -9.10
N TYR A 84 1.14 -1.49 -8.12
CA TYR A 84 1.30 -1.90 -6.73
C TYR A 84 0.35 -1.11 -5.86
N ALA A 85 -0.34 -1.81 -4.97
CA ALA A 85 -1.23 -1.18 -4.01
C ALA A 85 -0.64 -1.37 -2.62
N PHE A 86 -0.60 -0.30 -1.84
CA PHE A 86 -0.07 -0.34 -0.48
C PHE A 86 -1.14 0.06 0.51
N LEU A 87 -1.07 -0.54 1.69
CA LEU A 87 -1.93 -0.20 2.80
C LEU A 87 -1.08 -0.13 4.05
N ARG A 88 -1.25 0.95 4.81
CA ARG A 88 -0.68 1.09 6.15
C ARG A 88 -1.70 0.60 7.16
N SER A 89 -1.34 -0.33 8.03
CA SER A 89 -2.20 -0.76 9.12
C SER A 89 -1.57 -0.41 10.45
N ARG A 90 -2.38 -0.06 11.44
CA ARG A 90 -1.92 0.26 12.79
C ARG A 90 -3.05 0.15 13.79
N PRO A 91 -2.72 -0.05 15.08
CA PRO A 91 -3.76 -0.02 16.12
C PRO A 91 -4.29 1.40 16.34
N GLY A 92 -5.40 1.49 17.03
CA GLY A 92 -6.06 2.74 17.33
C GLY A 92 -7.29 2.94 16.48
N ARG A 93 -8.21 3.76 16.98
CA ARG A 93 -9.49 4.00 16.30
C ARG A 93 -9.63 5.43 15.80
N ASP A 94 -8.67 6.28 16.09
CA ASP A 94 -8.70 7.65 15.62
C ASP A 94 -8.37 7.72 14.12
N GLY A 95 -8.78 8.79 13.51
CA GLY A 95 -8.64 8.96 12.08
C GLY A 95 -7.19 9.16 11.65
N ILE A 96 -7.02 9.74 10.48
CA ILE A 96 -5.70 9.88 9.87
C ILE A 96 -4.79 10.74 10.74
N ARG A 97 -3.61 10.20 11.02
CA ARG A 97 -2.58 10.89 11.80
C ARG A 97 -1.47 11.41 10.89
N PRO A 98 -0.68 12.37 11.36
CA PRO A 98 0.47 12.84 10.57
C PRO A 98 1.44 11.73 10.18
N GLU A 99 1.66 10.74 11.03
CA GLU A 99 2.52 9.61 10.70
C GLU A 99 1.94 8.78 9.56
N ASP A 100 0.62 8.63 9.51
CA ASP A 100 -0.02 7.91 8.41
C ASP A 100 0.22 8.62 7.09
N ARG A 101 0.14 9.95 7.10
CA ARG A 101 0.42 10.75 5.90
C ARG A 101 1.88 10.64 5.51
N ALA A 102 2.78 10.59 6.49
CA ALA A 102 4.21 10.44 6.22
C ALA A 102 4.48 9.10 5.53
N TRP A 103 3.86 8.02 5.99
CA TRP A 103 4.01 6.72 5.35
C TRP A 103 3.48 6.73 3.92
N ALA A 104 2.31 7.32 3.71
CA ALA A 104 1.76 7.41 2.36
C ALA A 104 2.68 8.22 1.45
N GLY A 105 3.18 9.34 1.93
CA GLY A 105 4.13 10.16 1.16
C GLY A 105 5.39 9.40 0.81
N PHE A 106 5.95 8.65 1.75
CA PHE A 106 7.12 7.82 1.53
C PHE A 106 6.85 6.79 0.42
N LEU A 107 5.70 6.11 0.49
CA LEU A 107 5.36 5.09 -0.48
C LEU A 107 5.14 5.67 -1.88
N TYR A 108 4.46 6.82 -1.97
CA TYR A 108 4.27 7.48 -3.25
C TYR A 108 5.60 7.93 -3.85
N ALA A 109 6.48 8.48 -3.01
CA ALA A 109 7.79 8.91 -3.48
C ALA A 109 8.62 7.72 -3.98
N ALA A 110 8.60 6.61 -3.24
CA ALA A 110 9.33 5.41 -3.64
C ALA A 110 8.82 4.87 -4.97
N GLY A 111 7.50 4.84 -5.16
CA GLY A 111 6.92 4.38 -6.42
C GLY A 111 7.33 5.23 -7.59
N ARG A 112 7.35 6.56 -7.40
CA ARG A 112 7.77 7.47 -8.45
C ARG A 112 9.25 7.28 -8.80
N LEU A 113 10.11 7.15 -7.79
CA LEU A 113 11.52 6.93 -8.02
C LEU A 113 11.79 5.60 -8.71
N ALA A 114 11.02 4.57 -8.38
CA ALA A 114 11.17 3.25 -8.98
C ALA A 114 10.62 3.21 -10.41
N GLY A 115 9.83 4.20 -10.80
CA GLY A 115 9.18 4.21 -12.10
C GLY A 115 8.05 3.20 -12.20
N VAL A 116 7.44 2.82 -11.08
CA VAL A 116 6.34 1.87 -11.05
C VAL A 116 5.03 2.62 -10.81
N ARG A 117 3.94 2.01 -11.27
CA ARG A 117 2.62 2.58 -11.08
C ARG A 117 2.09 2.18 -9.71
N LEU A 118 1.65 3.17 -8.94
CA LEU A 118 1.03 2.92 -7.64
C LEU A 118 -0.45 3.25 -7.68
N GLU A 119 -1.24 2.39 -7.06
CA GLU A 119 -2.62 2.70 -6.76
C GLU A 119 -2.69 3.58 -5.51
N VAL A 120 -3.89 4.07 -5.18
CA VAL A 120 -4.07 4.90 -3.99
C VAL A 120 -3.69 4.11 -2.74
N VAL A 121 -2.85 4.72 -1.89
CA VAL A 121 -2.48 4.11 -0.62
C VAL A 121 -3.67 4.18 0.32
N HIS A 122 -3.88 3.12 1.09
CA HIS A 122 -4.97 3.05 2.06
C HIS A 122 -4.42 2.93 3.47
N LEU A 123 -5.26 3.28 4.43
CA LEU A 123 -4.98 3.15 5.85
C LEU A 123 -6.03 2.25 6.48
N ALA A 124 -5.59 1.25 7.22
CA ALA A 124 -6.47 0.42 8.04
C ALA A 124 -6.18 0.68 9.51
N THR A 125 -7.23 1.01 10.25
CA THR A 125 -7.15 1.17 11.70
C THR A 125 -8.05 0.13 12.34
N ASP A 126 -8.15 0.16 13.66
CA ASP A 126 -9.08 -0.73 14.36
C ASP A 126 -10.53 -0.38 14.05
N ALA A 127 -10.80 0.76 13.44
CA ALA A 127 -12.15 1.24 13.17
C ALA A 127 -12.57 1.10 11.71
N ASP A 128 -11.67 1.29 10.76
CA ASP A 128 -12.08 1.41 9.36
C ASP A 128 -10.90 1.28 8.40
N VAL A 129 -11.21 1.19 7.12
CA VAL A 129 -10.24 1.27 6.02
C VAL A 129 -10.59 2.50 5.19
N VAL A 130 -9.64 3.39 5.01
CA VAL A 130 -9.86 4.65 4.31
C VAL A 130 -8.72 4.92 3.32
N PRO A 131 -8.98 5.68 2.25
CA PRO A 131 -7.92 6.03 1.31
C PRO A 131 -7.06 7.17 1.83
N LEU A 132 -5.80 7.18 1.38
CA LEU A 132 -4.86 8.28 1.60
C LEU A 132 -4.36 8.77 0.25
N PRO A 133 -5.18 9.51 -0.51
CA PRO A 133 -4.79 9.97 -1.84
C PRO A 133 -3.59 10.92 -1.77
N LEU A 134 -2.87 11.00 -2.87
CA LEU A 134 -1.66 11.80 -2.96
C LEU A 134 -1.87 13.26 -2.58
N ASP A 135 -2.98 13.85 -2.99
CA ASP A 135 -3.27 15.25 -2.71
C ASP A 135 -3.61 15.51 -1.24
N GLU A 136 -3.93 14.46 -0.48
CA GLU A 136 -4.25 14.60 0.95
C GLU A 136 -3.07 14.35 1.87
N VAL A 137 -1.94 13.90 1.35
CA VAL A 137 -0.79 13.60 2.20
C VAL A 137 0.16 14.78 2.33
N GLY A 138 -0.16 15.89 1.73
CA GLY A 138 0.61 17.11 1.92
C GLY A 138 1.98 17.09 1.25
N LEU A 139 2.16 16.29 0.22
CA LEU A 139 3.42 16.26 -0.50
C LEU A 139 3.63 17.60 -1.21
N PRO A 140 4.87 18.11 -1.24
CA PRO A 140 5.13 19.32 -1.98
C PRO A 140 4.85 19.07 -3.46
N ARG A 141 4.18 20.01 -4.06
CA ARG A 141 3.97 19.94 -5.49
C ARG A 141 5.31 20.24 -6.14
N SER A 142 5.67 19.41 -7.10
CA SER A 142 6.85 19.72 -7.86
C SER A 142 6.57 21.01 -8.61
N ALA A 143 7.36 21.95 -8.30
CA ALA A 143 7.27 23.22 -8.98
C ALA A 143 7.80 23.09 -10.37
#